data_4db481a1ea7b2e67b7aa32c636a92d31
#
_entry.id   4db481a1ea7b2e67b7aa32c636a92d31
#
_cell.length_a   1.000
_cell.length_b   1.000
_cell.length_c   1.000
_cell.angle_alpha   90.00
_cell.angle_beta   90.00
_cell.angle_gamma   90.00
#
_symmetry.space_group_name_H-M   'P 1'
#
loop_
_entity.id
_entity.type
_entity.pdbx_description
1 polymer ?
#
loop_
_entity_poly.entity_id
_entity_poly.type
_entity_poly.pdbx_seq_one_letter_code
_entity_poly.pdbx_strand_id
1 'polypeptide(L)'
;MEIGKRIAELRKARKWTQLELAEKLFVTDKAVSKWEQGLGCPELSTIVEISKIFGVSTDYLLTGENYKHIEEKTNNTGDNLMRVGESIEARTHADFLNLLLNKKYRGYMKCTFDFDSINLIWMIRLDNQPTNTGWCNSLDSDGERIIENYIGLPSDRIEQHKKSVYHQVRYVFDIVENSCGKRKYVFRGAFKFSKEEGNNDYRVWRKVSDIANFEDLLDV
;
A
#
# COMPACT_ATOMS: atom_id res chain seq x y z
N MET A 1 21.58 23.51 9.58
CA MET A 1 21.10 22.11 9.78
C MET A 1 19.75 21.92 9.13
N GLU A 2 19.57 20.92 8.31
CA GLU A 2 18.32 20.77 7.51
C GLU A 2 17.12 20.31 8.32
N ILE A 3 17.31 19.60 9.45
CA ILE A 3 16.23 19.13 10.32
C ILE A 3 15.32 20.28 10.82
N GLY A 4 15.91 21.43 11.19
CA GLY A 4 15.15 22.58 11.66
C GLY A 4 14.21 23.15 10.59
N LYS A 5 14.66 23.19 9.33
CA LYS A 5 13.81 23.63 8.20
C LYS A 5 12.61 22.71 8.02
N ARG A 6 12.82 21.37 8.07
CA ARG A 6 11.74 20.39 7.96
C ARG A 6 10.73 20.49 9.10
N ILE A 7 11.21 20.71 10.33
CA ILE A 7 10.32 20.96 11.48
C ILE A 7 9.46 22.20 11.23
N ALA A 8 10.07 23.31 10.75
CA ALA A 8 9.35 24.54 10.44
C ALA A 8 8.30 24.34 9.32
N GLU A 9 8.61 23.57 8.29
CA GLU A 9 7.71 23.24 7.19
C GLU A 9 6.52 22.43 7.69
N LEU A 10 6.75 21.37 8.46
CA LEU A 10 5.71 20.52 9.04
C LEU A 10 4.79 21.30 9.98
N ARG A 11 5.35 22.15 10.83
CA ARG A 11 4.59 23.02 11.72
C ARG A 11 3.70 24.01 10.93
N LYS A 12 4.27 24.70 9.94
CA LYS A 12 3.55 25.64 9.09
C LYS A 12 2.44 24.96 8.28
N ALA A 13 2.67 23.75 7.81
CA ALA A 13 1.66 22.96 7.11
C ALA A 13 0.43 22.67 8.00
N ARG A 14 0.64 22.53 9.32
CA ARG A 14 -0.44 22.41 10.32
C ARG A 14 -0.97 23.75 10.84
N LYS A 15 -0.46 24.86 10.33
CA LYS A 15 -0.80 26.23 10.76
C LYS A 15 -0.53 26.50 12.24
N TRP A 16 0.44 25.80 12.84
CA TRP A 16 0.81 25.98 14.24
C TRP A 16 1.84 27.09 14.40
N THR A 17 1.77 27.80 15.54
CA THR A 17 2.83 28.71 16.02
C THR A 17 3.99 27.91 16.63
N GLN A 18 5.14 28.55 16.85
CA GLN A 18 6.27 27.93 17.55
C GLN A 18 5.89 27.56 18.99
N LEU A 19 5.06 28.39 19.63
CA LEU A 19 4.56 28.14 20.98
C LEU A 19 3.67 26.89 21.04
N GLU A 20 2.73 26.75 20.12
CA GLU A 20 1.85 25.57 20.07
C GLU A 20 2.63 24.25 19.83
N LEU A 21 3.67 24.28 19.02
CA LEU A 21 4.54 23.13 18.87
C LEU A 21 5.35 22.86 20.15
N ALA A 22 5.85 23.91 20.78
CA ALA A 22 6.60 23.80 22.04
C ALA A 22 5.77 23.18 23.17
N GLU A 23 4.52 23.61 23.33
CA GLU A 23 3.56 23.02 24.29
C GLU A 23 3.34 21.53 24.07
N LYS A 24 3.18 21.11 22.80
CA LYS A 24 2.98 19.69 22.45
C LYS A 24 4.21 18.83 22.72
N LEU A 25 5.39 19.41 22.66
CA LEU A 25 6.68 18.75 22.90
C LEU A 25 7.18 18.89 24.34
N PHE A 26 6.46 19.64 25.20
CA PHE A 26 6.89 19.96 26.56
C PHE A 26 8.26 20.66 26.61
N VAL A 27 8.53 21.55 25.66
CA VAL A 27 9.75 22.35 25.57
C VAL A 27 9.41 23.85 25.55
N THR A 28 10.44 24.71 25.52
CA THR A 28 10.22 26.14 25.39
C THR A 28 10.08 26.58 23.92
N ASP A 29 9.32 27.63 23.67
CA ASP A 29 9.20 28.26 22.34
C ASP A 29 10.58 28.73 21.81
N LYS A 30 11.48 29.15 22.68
CA LYS A 30 12.87 29.48 22.34
C LYS A 30 13.68 28.29 21.85
N ALA A 31 13.40 27.08 22.36
CA ALA A 31 14.03 25.85 21.88
C ALA A 31 13.58 25.55 20.44
N VAL A 32 12.28 25.58 20.17
CA VAL A 32 11.71 25.39 18.82
C VAL A 32 12.28 26.43 17.85
N SER A 33 12.29 27.70 18.25
CA SER A 33 12.87 28.80 17.45
C SER A 33 14.33 28.56 17.10
N LYS A 34 15.18 28.15 18.06
CA LYS A 34 16.59 27.82 17.82
C LYS A 34 16.75 26.65 16.84
N TRP A 35 15.92 25.61 16.93
CA TRP A 35 15.98 24.49 16.00
C TRP A 35 15.63 24.92 14.59
N GLU A 36 14.55 25.69 14.42
CA GLU A 36 14.11 26.18 13.12
C GLU A 36 15.12 27.12 12.45
N GLN A 37 15.86 27.89 13.24
CA GLN A 37 16.94 28.75 12.78
C GLN A 37 18.27 28.02 12.54
N GLY A 38 18.36 26.73 12.89
CA GLY A 38 19.61 25.96 12.79
C GLY A 38 20.65 26.28 13.86
N LEU A 39 20.25 27.01 14.91
CA LEU A 39 21.13 27.40 16.06
C LEU A 39 21.18 26.31 17.15
N GLY A 40 20.50 25.21 16.97
CA GLY A 40 20.48 24.04 17.84
C GLY A 40 19.82 22.85 17.16
N CYS A 41 19.87 21.73 17.84
CA CYS A 41 19.21 20.49 17.39
C CYS A 41 18.34 19.94 18.52
N PRO A 42 17.15 19.37 18.23
CA PRO A 42 16.39 18.64 19.22
C PRO A 42 17.18 17.42 19.72
N GLU A 43 16.97 17.05 20.98
CA GLU A 43 17.48 15.79 21.52
C GLU A 43 16.79 14.59 20.83
N LEU A 44 17.43 13.42 20.88
CA LEU A 44 16.97 12.22 20.20
C LEU A 44 15.53 11.85 20.63
N SER A 45 15.24 11.93 21.91
CA SER A 45 13.89 11.73 22.46
C SER A 45 12.86 12.69 21.86
N THR A 46 13.23 13.96 21.72
CA THR A 46 12.38 15.00 21.12
C THR A 46 12.17 14.77 19.62
N ILE A 47 13.17 14.26 18.89
CA ILE A 47 13.04 13.90 17.47
C ILE A 47 11.99 12.79 17.30
N VAL A 48 11.99 11.80 18.19
CA VAL A 48 11.00 10.73 18.20
C VAL A 48 9.59 11.29 18.46
N GLU A 49 9.42 12.21 19.41
CA GLU A 49 8.13 12.84 19.68
C GLU A 49 7.67 13.72 18.49
N ILE A 50 8.56 14.47 17.87
CA ILE A 50 8.26 15.25 16.65
C ILE A 50 7.76 14.32 15.54
N SER A 51 8.43 13.18 15.34
CA SER A 51 8.03 12.21 14.32
C SER A 51 6.60 11.69 14.54
N LYS A 52 6.23 11.36 15.79
CA LYS A 52 4.88 10.92 16.17
C LYS A 52 3.83 12.02 15.95
N ILE A 53 4.12 13.24 16.42
CA ILE A 53 3.18 14.38 16.34
C ILE A 53 2.88 14.73 14.88
N PHE A 54 3.88 14.68 14.00
CA PHE A 54 3.68 15.00 12.59
C PHE A 54 3.32 13.80 11.71
N GLY A 55 3.45 12.56 12.22
CA GLY A 55 3.19 11.35 11.45
C GLY A 55 4.23 11.10 10.36
N VAL A 56 5.49 11.47 10.61
CA VAL A 56 6.62 11.28 9.70
C VAL A 56 7.69 10.39 10.35
N SER A 57 8.53 9.73 9.55
CA SER A 57 9.65 8.94 10.10
C SER A 57 10.73 9.84 10.71
N THR A 58 11.49 9.33 11.69
CA THR A 58 12.68 9.98 12.22
C THR A 58 13.74 10.18 11.13
N ASP A 59 13.85 9.24 10.19
CA ASP A 59 14.77 9.34 9.06
C ASP A 59 14.42 10.50 8.14
N TYR A 60 13.13 10.71 7.86
CA TYR A 60 12.68 11.89 7.12
C TYR A 60 13.10 13.18 7.84
N LEU A 61 12.94 13.25 9.15
CA LEU A 61 13.36 14.43 9.92
C LEU A 61 14.87 14.66 9.84
N LEU A 62 15.66 13.59 9.88
CA LEU A 62 17.13 13.65 9.92
C LEU A 62 17.74 13.85 8.53
N THR A 63 17.31 13.12 7.52
CA THR A 63 17.92 13.07 6.19
C THR A 63 17.14 13.84 5.12
N GLY A 64 15.82 13.99 5.30
CA GLY A 64 14.89 14.50 4.28
C GLY A 64 14.41 13.43 3.31
N GLU A 65 14.93 12.22 3.41
CA GLU A 65 14.52 11.10 2.59
C GLU A 65 13.43 10.30 3.31
N ASN A 66 12.31 10.07 2.65
CA ASN A 66 11.31 9.13 3.12
C ASN A 66 11.83 7.71 2.90
N TYR A 67 12.78 7.26 3.71
CA TYR A 67 13.03 5.84 3.82
C TYR A 67 11.79 5.21 4.41
N LYS A 68 11.09 4.41 3.63
CA LYS A 68 10.01 3.56 4.14
C LYS A 68 10.67 2.56 5.09
N HIS A 69 10.59 2.81 6.40
CA HIS A 69 10.98 1.82 7.39
C HIS A 69 10.15 0.58 7.16
N ILE A 70 10.82 -0.49 6.78
CA ILE A 70 10.30 -1.84 6.98
C ILE A 70 10.41 -2.08 8.48
N GLU A 71 9.42 -1.62 9.26
CA GLU A 71 9.28 -2.08 10.63
C GLU A 71 8.87 -3.55 10.58
N GLU A 72 9.76 -4.42 10.98
CA GLU A 72 9.39 -5.76 11.45
C GLU A 72 8.45 -5.58 12.65
N LYS A 73 7.15 -5.52 12.41
CA LYS A 73 6.16 -5.64 13.48
C LYS A 73 5.92 -7.12 13.75
N THR A 74 6.51 -7.58 14.86
CA THR A 74 5.97 -8.68 15.65
C THR A 74 4.48 -8.40 15.95
N ASN A 75 3.65 -9.40 15.70
CA ASN A 75 2.23 -9.48 15.99
C ASN A 75 1.85 -8.81 17.31
N ASN A 76 0.95 -7.82 17.26
CA ASN A 76 -0.24 -7.65 18.10
C ASN A 76 -0.70 -6.20 18.07
N THR A 77 -1.71 -5.92 17.27
CA THR A 77 -2.85 -5.04 17.58
C THR A 77 -3.69 -4.85 16.31
N GLY A 78 -4.96 -4.93 16.43
CA GLY A 78 -6.09 -4.93 15.51
C GLY A 78 -6.19 -3.95 14.36
N ASP A 79 -5.13 -3.67 13.64
CA ASP A 79 -5.19 -2.93 12.39
C ASP A 79 -5.04 -3.94 11.25
N ASN A 80 -6.09 -4.17 10.46
CA ASN A 80 -6.04 -4.94 9.21
C ASN A 80 -5.24 -4.21 8.10
N LEU A 81 -4.14 -3.57 8.50
CA LEU A 81 -3.22 -2.85 7.63
C LEU A 81 -2.22 -3.84 7.02
N MET A 82 -2.24 -3.99 5.71
CA MET A 82 -1.27 -4.80 4.98
C MET A 82 -0.30 -3.94 4.18
N ARG A 83 0.97 -4.35 4.18
CA ARG A 83 2.08 -3.73 3.43
C ARG A 83 2.57 -4.68 2.35
N VAL A 84 3.13 -4.13 1.28
CA VAL A 84 3.76 -4.92 0.21
C VAL A 84 4.79 -5.89 0.79
N GLY A 85 4.70 -7.16 0.39
CA GLY A 85 5.52 -8.26 0.88
C GLY A 85 4.92 -9.05 2.05
N GLU A 86 3.97 -8.49 2.80
CA GLU A 86 3.23 -9.24 3.81
C GLU A 86 2.30 -10.26 3.17
N SER A 87 1.98 -11.32 3.90
CA SER A 87 1.28 -12.44 3.32
C SER A 87 0.42 -13.20 4.31
N ILE A 88 -0.62 -13.85 3.78
CA ILE A 88 -1.52 -14.74 4.50
C ILE A 88 -1.41 -16.15 3.89
N GLU A 89 -1.18 -17.15 4.73
CA GLU A 89 -1.26 -18.55 4.31
C GLU A 89 -2.70 -19.03 4.39
N ALA A 90 -3.23 -19.56 3.29
CA ALA A 90 -4.58 -20.11 3.23
C ALA A 90 -4.67 -21.23 2.19
N ARG A 91 -5.58 -22.18 2.39
CA ARG A 91 -5.77 -23.30 1.47
C ARG A 91 -6.62 -22.91 0.26
N THR A 92 -7.61 -22.05 0.47
CA THR A 92 -8.57 -21.62 -0.54
C THR A 92 -8.71 -20.11 -0.54
N HIS A 93 -9.32 -19.55 -1.60
CA HIS A 93 -9.67 -18.13 -1.64
C HIS A 93 -10.66 -17.75 -0.53
N ALA A 94 -11.58 -18.66 -0.16
CA ALA A 94 -12.50 -18.42 0.95
C ALA A 94 -11.76 -18.34 2.29
N ASP A 95 -10.82 -19.25 2.56
CA ASP A 95 -10.02 -19.18 3.78
C ASP A 95 -9.18 -17.90 3.85
N PHE A 96 -8.58 -17.51 2.73
CA PHE A 96 -7.82 -16.26 2.63
C PHE A 96 -8.71 -15.05 2.94
N LEU A 97 -9.89 -14.93 2.30
CA LEU A 97 -10.83 -13.83 2.52
C LEU A 97 -11.36 -13.82 3.95
N ASN A 98 -11.59 -15.00 4.55
CA ASN A 98 -12.02 -15.10 5.94
C ASN A 98 -10.97 -14.57 6.92
N LEU A 99 -9.69 -14.88 6.66
CA LEU A 99 -8.58 -14.37 7.47
C LEU A 99 -8.36 -12.87 7.29
N LEU A 100 -8.40 -12.40 6.02
CA LEU A 100 -8.16 -10.99 5.70
C LEU A 100 -9.28 -10.07 6.17
N LEU A 101 -10.55 -10.50 6.03
CA LEU A 101 -11.73 -9.66 6.25
C LEU A 101 -12.50 -10.00 7.54
N ASN A 102 -11.97 -10.92 8.35
CA ASN A 102 -12.66 -11.41 9.55
C ASN A 102 -14.12 -11.85 9.27
N LYS A 103 -14.33 -12.55 8.16
CA LYS A 103 -15.65 -13.04 7.70
C LYS A 103 -15.72 -14.58 7.75
N LYS A 104 -16.86 -15.16 7.38
CA LYS A 104 -17.10 -16.61 7.38
C LYS A 104 -17.72 -17.07 6.06
N TYR A 105 -17.00 -16.91 4.96
CA TYR A 105 -17.39 -17.44 3.66
C TYR A 105 -17.24 -18.97 3.64
N ARG A 106 -18.24 -19.70 3.16
CA ARG A 106 -18.19 -21.17 3.04
C ARG A 106 -17.43 -21.65 1.80
N GLY A 107 -17.35 -20.82 0.77
CA GLY A 107 -16.62 -21.10 -0.46
C GLY A 107 -16.52 -19.85 -1.33
N TYR A 108 -15.41 -19.72 -2.05
CA TYR A 108 -15.18 -18.65 -3.01
C TYR A 108 -14.25 -19.14 -4.12
N MET A 109 -14.67 -19.01 -5.37
CA MET A 109 -13.98 -19.59 -6.54
C MET A 109 -13.41 -18.53 -7.49
N LYS A 110 -13.85 -17.27 -7.38
CA LYS A 110 -13.39 -16.20 -8.28
C LYS A 110 -12.01 -15.69 -7.84
N CYS A 111 -11.23 -15.18 -8.79
CA CYS A 111 -9.96 -14.48 -8.52
C CYS A 111 -10.15 -13.02 -8.07
N THR A 112 -11.36 -12.47 -8.16
CA THR A 112 -11.71 -11.11 -7.74
C THR A 112 -12.78 -11.15 -6.66
N PHE A 113 -12.65 -10.31 -5.65
CA PHE A 113 -13.64 -10.07 -4.61
C PHE A 113 -13.95 -8.58 -4.58
N ASP A 114 -15.18 -8.20 -4.91
CA ASP A 114 -15.62 -6.80 -4.96
C ASP A 114 -16.05 -6.35 -3.55
N PHE A 115 -15.47 -5.28 -3.03
CA PHE A 115 -15.94 -4.60 -1.83
C PHE A 115 -17.12 -3.67 -2.14
N ASP A 116 -16.92 -2.87 -3.20
CA ASP A 116 -17.86 -1.86 -3.70
C ASP A 116 -17.69 -1.69 -5.21
N SER A 117 -18.24 -0.63 -5.77
CA SER A 117 -18.13 -0.31 -7.21
C SER A 117 -16.72 0.12 -7.65
N ILE A 118 -15.82 0.43 -6.70
CA ILE A 118 -14.50 1.01 -6.96
C ILE A 118 -13.38 0.07 -6.53
N ASN A 119 -13.54 -0.62 -5.39
CA ASN A 119 -12.49 -1.38 -4.72
C ASN A 119 -12.71 -2.89 -4.84
N LEU A 120 -11.67 -3.61 -5.23
CA LEU A 120 -11.69 -5.08 -5.24
C LEU A 120 -10.36 -5.69 -4.81
N ILE A 121 -10.42 -6.88 -4.25
CA ILE A 121 -9.26 -7.75 -4.07
C ILE A 121 -9.07 -8.57 -5.35
N TRP A 122 -7.83 -8.65 -5.80
CA TRP A 122 -7.43 -9.42 -6.97
C TRP A 122 -6.41 -10.48 -6.58
N MET A 123 -6.84 -11.73 -6.56
CA MET A 123 -6.04 -12.90 -6.16
C MET A 123 -5.57 -13.60 -7.42
N ILE A 124 -4.32 -13.40 -7.82
CA ILE A 124 -3.77 -13.87 -9.09
C ILE A 124 -2.38 -14.46 -8.92
N ARG A 125 -1.90 -15.16 -9.95
CA ARG A 125 -0.49 -15.51 -10.10
C ARG A 125 0.19 -14.49 -10.99
N LEU A 126 1.38 -14.05 -10.57
CA LEU A 126 2.20 -13.09 -11.30
C LEU A 126 3.45 -13.76 -11.92
N ASP A 127 3.32 -15.04 -12.24
CA ASP A 127 4.38 -15.92 -12.76
C ASP A 127 4.51 -15.91 -14.30
N ASN A 128 3.76 -15.04 -14.96
CA ASN A 128 3.68 -14.94 -16.43
C ASN A 128 3.25 -16.24 -17.13
N GLN A 129 2.52 -17.10 -16.41
CA GLN A 129 1.97 -18.34 -16.98
C GLN A 129 0.50 -18.17 -17.34
N PRO A 130 0.06 -18.66 -18.51
CA PRO A 130 -1.35 -18.56 -18.89
C PRO A 130 -2.22 -19.43 -17.99
N THR A 131 -3.35 -18.87 -17.55
CA THR A 131 -4.42 -19.61 -16.88
C THR A 131 -5.21 -20.44 -17.90
N ASN A 132 -6.04 -21.37 -17.44
CA ASN A 132 -6.96 -22.14 -18.30
C ASN A 132 -7.94 -21.26 -19.09
N THR A 133 -8.13 -20.00 -18.69
CA THR A 133 -9.00 -19.02 -19.36
C THR A 133 -8.21 -18.08 -20.29
N GLY A 134 -6.91 -18.31 -20.48
CA GLY A 134 -6.05 -17.51 -21.36
C GLY A 134 -5.47 -16.24 -20.74
N TRP A 135 -5.76 -15.96 -19.47
CA TRP A 135 -5.17 -14.82 -18.76
C TRP A 135 -3.75 -15.11 -18.32
N CYS A 136 -2.87 -14.14 -18.52
CA CYS A 136 -1.46 -14.19 -18.14
C CYS A 136 -1.08 -12.87 -17.49
N ASN A 137 -0.58 -12.90 -16.26
CA ASN A 137 -0.22 -11.71 -15.51
C ASN A 137 1.24 -11.77 -15.09
N SER A 138 1.92 -10.64 -15.16
CA SER A 138 3.28 -10.48 -14.68
C SER A 138 3.45 -9.16 -13.94
N LEU A 139 4.33 -9.16 -12.93
CA LEU A 139 4.79 -7.96 -12.24
C LEU A 139 6.16 -7.59 -12.82
N ASP A 140 6.39 -6.32 -13.08
CA ASP A 140 7.71 -5.85 -13.51
C ASP A 140 8.76 -5.95 -12.38
N SER A 141 10.04 -5.76 -12.71
CA SER A 141 11.17 -5.97 -11.81
C SER A 141 11.21 -5.01 -10.61
N ASP A 142 10.66 -3.82 -10.77
CA ASP A 142 10.56 -2.79 -9.75
C ASP A 142 9.26 -2.88 -8.92
N GLY A 143 8.34 -3.76 -9.33
CA GLY A 143 7.09 -3.99 -8.62
C GLY A 143 6.04 -2.89 -8.81
N GLU A 144 6.21 -1.99 -9.78
CA GLU A 144 5.37 -0.82 -9.99
C GLU A 144 4.27 -1.02 -11.02
N ARG A 145 4.39 -2.07 -11.88
CA ARG A 145 3.42 -2.33 -12.95
C ARG A 145 3.05 -3.81 -13.02
N ILE A 146 1.75 -4.06 -13.17
CA ILE A 146 1.26 -5.38 -13.56
C ILE A 146 0.86 -5.32 -15.03
N ILE A 147 1.36 -6.26 -15.80
CA ILE A 147 1.03 -6.46 -17.20
C ILE A 147 0.06 -7.64 -17.27
N GLU A 148 -1.15 -7.38 -17.71
CA GLU A 148 -2.22 -8.36 -17.87
C GLU A 148 -2.42 -8.65 -19.36
N ASN A 149 -2.00 -9.82 -19.79
CA ASN A 149 -2.07 -10.28 -21.17
C ASN A 149 -3.29 -11.19 -21.41
N TYR A 150 -3.78 -11.19 -22.64
CA TYR A 150 -4.82 -12.07 -23.12
C TYR A 150 -4.29 -12.99 -24.20
N ILE A 151 -4.24 -14.26 -23.92
CA ILE A 151 -3.83 -15.27 -24.90
C ILE A 151 -5.08 -15.96 -25.43
N GLY A 152 -5.38 -15.76 -26.72
CA GLY A 152 -6.47 -16.44 -27.42
C GLY A 152 -7.88 -15.87 -27.19
N LEU A 153 -8.02 -14.65 -26.65
CA LEU A 153 -9.32 -13.99 -26.57
C LEU A 153 -9.59 -13.12 -27.80
N PRO A 154 -10.84 -13.10 -28.31
CA PRO A 154 -11.25 -12.18 -29.37
C PRO A 154 -11.10 -10.70 -28.93
N SER A 155 -10.64 -9.84 -29.86
CA SER A 155 -10.35 -8.42 -29.58
C SER A 155 -11.57 -7.61 -29.09
N ASP A 156 -12.77 -7.97 -29.46
CA ASP A 156 -14.02 -7.34 -29.03
C ASP A 156 -14.30 -7.55 -27.52
N ARG A 157 -13.95 -8.72 -26.96
CA ARG A 157 -14.04 -8.98 -25.52
C ARG A 157 -13.01 -8.19 -24.71
N ILE A 158 -11.84 -7.94 -25.27
CA ILE A 158 -10.80 -7.13 -24.64
C ILE A 158 -11.29 -5.70 -24.46
N GLU A 159 -11.94 -5.12 -25.48
CA GLU A 159 -12.47 -3.76 -25.42
C GLU A 159 -13.65 -3.58 -24.46
N GLN A 160 -14.56 -4.53 -24.40
CA GLN A 160 -15.65 -4.52 -23.42
C GLN A 160 -15.13 -4.58 -21.98
N HIS A 161 -14.11 -5.37 -21.74
CA HIS A 161 -13.48 -5.47 -20.42
C HIS A 161 -12.71 -4.19 -20.03
N LYS A 162 -12.10 -3.49 -21.00
CA LYS A 162 -11.42 -2.20 -20.75
C LYS A 162 -12.39 -1.17 -20.18
N LYS A 163 -13.62 -1.09 -20.71
CA LYS A 163 -14.62 -0.09 -20.28
C LYS A 163 -15.11 -0.28 -18.84
N SER A 164 -15.12 -1.51 -18.35
CA SER A 164 -15.64 -1.84 -17.01
C SER A 164 -14.65 -1.60 -15.85
N VAL A 165 -13.36 -1.42 -16.14
CA VAL A 165 -12.30 -1.40 -15.11
C VAL A 165 -11.64 -0.03 -14.88
N TYR A 166 -12.06 1.01 -15.61
CA TYR A 166 -11.39 2.32 -15.60
C TYR A 166 -11.37 3.05 -14.26
N HIS A 167 -12.25 2.70 -13.34
CA HIS A 167 -12.36 3.36 -12.04
C HIS A 167 -11.98 2.47 -10.85
N GLN A 168 -11.59 1.21 -11.11
CA GLN A 168 -11.32 0.25 -10.06
C GLN A 168 -9.93 0.38 -9.48
N VAL A 169 -9.85 0.32 -8.15
CA VAL A 169 -8.62 0.06 -7.40
C VAL A 169 -8.57 -1.44 -7.10
N ARG A 170 -7.48 -2.09 -7.50
CA ARG A 170 -7.25 -3.51 -7.26
C ARG A 170 -6.19 -3.70 -6.18
N TYR A 171 -6.58 -4.28 -5.07
CA TYR A 171 -5.67 -4.74 -4.02
C TYR A 171 -5.16 -6.12 -4.41
N VAL A 172 -3.91 -6.19 -4.85
CA VAL A 172 -3.36 -7.36 -5.54
C VAL A 172 -2.67 -8.29 -4.57
N PHE A 173 -3.10 -9.54 -4.59
CA PHE A 173 -2.48 -10.65 -3.88
C PHE A 173 -1.95 -11.68 -4.87
N ASP A 174 -0.64 -11.85 -4.88
CA ASP A 174 0.06 -12.85 -5.67
C ASP A 174 -0.01 -14.21 -4.99
N ILE A 175 -0.50 -15.20 -5.68
CA ILE A 175 -0.64 -16.56 -5.18
C ILE A 175 0.64 -17.33 -5.44
N VAL A 176 1.44 -17.49 -4.40
CA VAL A 176 2.67 -18.29 -4.43
C VAL A 176 2.40 -19.65 -3.78
N GLU A 177 2.72 -20.72 -4.46
CA GLU A 177 2.57 -22.08 -3.96
C GLU A 177 3.96 -22.64 -3.60
N ASN A 178 4.09 -23.17 -2.37
CA ASN A 178 5.34 -23.78 -1.95
C ASN A 178 5.44 -25.24 -2.46
N SER A 179 6.60 -25.87 -2.32
CA SER A 179 6.85 -27.27 -2.73
C SER A 179 5.96 -28.30 -2.04
N CYS A 180 5.27 -27.93 -0.95
CA CYS A 180 4.33 -28.77 -0.22
C CYS A 180 2.85 -28.50 -0.61
N GLY A 181 2.58 -27.70 -1.66
CA GLY A 181 1.24 -27.37 -2.12
C GLY A 181 0.47 -26.39 -1.21
N LYS A 182 1.14 -25.75 -0.24
CA LYS A 182 0.52 -24.68 0.55
C LYS A 182 0.58 -23.36 -0.21
N ARG A 183 -0.56 -22.66 -0.24
CA ARG A 183 -0.68 -21.35 -0.89
C ARG A 183 -0.40 -20.24 0.09
N LYS A 184 0.30 -19.23 -0.41
CA LYS A 184 0.61 -18.00 0.26
C LYS A 184 0.13 -16.85 -0.61
N TYR A 185 -0.68 -15.97 -0.04
CA TYR A 185 -1.21 -14.79 -0.71
C TYR A 185 -0.35 -13.61 -0.29
N VAL A 186 0.55 -13.16 -1.17
CA VAL A 186 1.51 -12.08 -0.91
C VAL A 186 0.92 -10.77 -1.43
N PHE A 187 0.76 -9.79 -0.56
CA PHE A 187 0.28 -8.47 -0.95
C PHE A 187 1.32 -7.74 -1.81
N ARG A 188 0.93 -7.28 -2.98
CA ARG A 188 1.78 -6.57 -3.94
C ARG A 188 1.48 -5.08 -4.05
N GLY A 189 0.44 -4.60 -3.38
CA GLY A 189 0.01 -3.21 -3.36
C GLY A 189 -1.38 -3.00 -3.95
N ALA A 190 -1.79 -1.74 -3.98
CA ALA A 190 -3.00 -1.30 -4.68
C ALA A 190 -2.62 -0.76 -6.06
N PHE A 191 -3.38 -1.14 -7.09
CA PHE A 191 -3.10 -0.81 -8.48
C PHE A 191 -4.33 -0.19 -9.14
N LYS A 192 -4.08 0.73 -10.09
CA LYS A 192 -5.10 1.31 -10.97
C LYS A 192 -4.76 1.04 -12.42
N PHE A 193 -5.79 0.89 -13.24
CA PHE A 193 -5.64 0.74 -14.68
C PHE A 193 -5.01 2.00 -15.30
N SER A 194 -3.97 1.81 -16.12
CA SER A 194 -3.38 2.87 -16.92
C SER A 194 -4.08 2.97 -18.28
N LYS A 195 -4.63 4.15 -18.59
CA LYS A 195 -5.25 4.42 -19.89
C LYS A 195 -4.21 4.72 -20.99
N GLU A 196 -3.04 5.17 -20.58
CA GLU A 196 -1.98 5.65 -21.46
C GLU A 196 -1.03 4.52 -21.89
N GLU A 197 -1.01 3.44 -21.10
CA GLU A 197 -0.14 2.28 -21.34
C GLU A 197 -0.95 1.05 -21.76
N GLY A 198 -0.30 0.17 -22.45
CA GLY A 198 -0.94 -1.01 -23.01
C GLY A 198 -1.48 -0.78 -24.42
N ASN A 199 -2.02 -1.84 -24.99
CA ASN A 199 -2.61 -1.85 -26.33
C ASN A 199 -3.81 -2.83 -26.39
N ASN A 200 -4.15 -3.33 -27.57
CA ASN A 200 -5.24 -4.29 -27.74
C ASN A 200 -4.88 -5.69 -27.20
N ASP A 201 -3.60 -6.01 -27.02
CA ASP A 201 -3.13 -7.33 -26.64
C ASP A 201 -2.88 -7.43 -25.13
N TYR A 202 -2.57 -6.33 -24.45
CA TYR A 202 -2.32 -6.32 -23.00
C TYR A 202 -2.80 -5.04 -22.31
N ARG A 203 -3.02 -5.14 -21.01
CA ARG A 203 -3.35 -4.04 -20.10
C ARG A 203 -2.24 -3.81 -19.10
N VAL A 204 -2.09 -2.55 -18.69
CA VAL A 204 -1.13 -2.16 -17.66
C VAL A 204 -1.88 -1.59 -16.45
N TRP A 205 -1.48 -2.07 -15.29
CA TRP A 205 -1.95 -1.59 -14.01
C TRP A 205 -0.78 -0.96 -13.27
N ARG A 206 -0.91 0.31 -12.89
CA ARG A 206 0.13 1.02 -12.13
C ARG A 206 -0.15 1.00 -10.65
N LYS A 207 0.89 0.78 -9.88
CA LYS A 207 0.82 0.83 -8.43
C LYS A 207 0.49 2.26 -7.98
N VAL A 208 -0.45 2.37 -7.02
CA VAL A 208 -0.88 3.63 -6.41
C VAL A 208 -0.66 3.64 -4.90
N SER A 209 -0.48 2.47 -4.27
CA SER A 209 -0.14 2.36 -2.85
C SER A 209 0.57 1.05 -2.54
N ASP A 210 1.53 1.10 -1.62
CA ASP A 210 2.18 -0.07 -1.01
C ASP A 210 1.46 -0.56 0.25
N ILE A 211 0.40 0.11 0.67
CA ILE A 211 -0.31 -0.14 1.93
C ILE A 211 -1.81 -0.19 1.65
N ALA A 212 -2.52 -1.08 2.34
CA ALA A 212 -3.97 -1.15 2.35
C ALA A 212 -4.48 -1.38 3.77
N ASN A 213 -5.54 -0.65 4.15
CA ASN A 213 -6.32 -0.91 5.36
C ASN A 213 -7.64 -1.57 4.96
N PHE A 214 -7.79 -2.84 5.33
CA PHE A 214 -8.97 -3.62 4.97
C PHE A 214 -10.14 -3.46 5.97
N GLU A 215 -9.93 -2.84 7.13
CA GLU A 215 -11.02 -2.47 8.05
C GLU A 215 -11.84 -1.31 7.50
N ASP A 216 -11.18 -0.26 7.02
CA ASP A 216 -11.85 0.92 6.45
C ASP A 216 -12.69 0.59 5.21
N LEU A 217 -12.38 -0.53 4.53
CA LEU A 217 -13.09 -0.98 3.33
C LEU A 217 -14.37 -1.80 3.64
N LEU A 218 -14.60 -2.18 4.90
CA LEU A 218 -15.74 -3.02 5.30
C LEU A 218 -16.88 -2.21 5.93
N ASP A 219 -16.65 -0.96 6.27
CA ASP A 219 -17.62 -0.08 6.96
C ASP A 219 -18.39 0.84 5.98
N VAL A 220 -18.36 0.54 4.66
CA VAL A 220 -19.08 1.29 3.61
C VAL A 220 -20.31 0.53 3.13
#